data_b0154910856a7bca6c9e4a8bb0afa653
#
_entry.id   b0154910856a7bca6c9e4a8bb0afa653
#
_cell.length_a   1.000
_cell.length_b   1.000
_cell.length_c   1.000
_cell.angle_alpha   90.00
_cell.angle_beta   90.00
_cell.angle_gamma   90.00
#
_symmetry.space_group_name_H-M   'P 1'
#
loop_
_entity.id
_entity.type
_entity.pdbx_description
1 polymer ?
#
loop_
_entity_poly.entity_id
_entity_poly.type
_entity_poly.pdbx_seq_one_letter_code
_entity_poly.pdbx_strand_id
1 'polypeptide(L)' 'MDYIVEYSVNGEIKEEIVSFEDFIPSEVIEDFIKDKLYDLEEFEQDSYENKPLEIDILHIESLRDYSVDVYKL' A
#
# COMPACT_ATOMS: atom_id res chain seq x y z
N MET A 1 -10.74 5.27 -3.25
CA MET A 1 -10.81 3.96 -2.57
C MET A 1 -9.59 3.78 -1.70
N ASP A 2 -9.80 3.32 -0.50
CA ASP A 2 -8.72 3.18 0.48
C ASP A 2 -8.42 1.72 0.75
N TYR A 3 -7.14 1.43 0.92
CA TYR A 3 -6.68 0.07 1.21
C TYR A 3 -5.73 0.09 2.38
N ILE A 4 -5.84 -0.90 3.26
CA ILE A 4 -4.82 -1.15 4.26
C ILE A 4 -3.85 -2.17 3.65
N VAL A 5 -2.59 -1.83 3.64
CA VAL A 5 -1.56 -2.66 3.03
C VAL A 5 -0.53 -3.04 4.07
N GLU A 6 -0.34 -4.34 4.25
CA GLU A 6 0.75 -4.86 5.05
C GLU A 6 1.86 -5.29 4.10
N TYR A 7 3.05 -4.79 4.32
CA TYR A 7 4.17 -5.03 3.42
C TYR A 7 5.47 -5.09 4.20
N SER A 8 6.50 -5.62 3.55
CA SER A 8 7.83 -5.59 4.13
C SER A 8 8.75 -4.76 3.24
N VAL A 9 9.63 -4.01 3.88
CA VAL A 9 10.65 -3.21 3.21
C VAL A 9 12.00 -3.69 3.73
N ASN A 10 12.77 -4.32 2.87
CA ASN A 10 14.08 -4.84 3.24
C ASN A 10 14.03 -5.71 4.51
N GLY A 11 12.97 -6.49 4.62
CA GLY A 11 12.80 -7.40 5.76
C GLY A 11 12.04 -6.81 6.95
N GLU A 12 11.72 -5.53 6.93
CA GLU A 12 10.99 -4.88 8.01
C GLU A 12 9.51 -4.77 7.66
N ILE A 13 8.64 -5.27 8.53
CA ILE A 13 7.20 -5.28 8.27
C ILE A 13 6.60 -3.93 8.65
N LYS A 14 5.80 -3.39 7.75
CA LYS A 14 5.11 -2.12 7.94
C LYS A 14 3.67 -2.23 7.47
N GLU A 15 2.86 -1.28 7.89
CA GLU A 15 1.47 -1.18 7.48
C GLU A 15 1.18 0.26 7.08
N GLU A 16 0.49 0.44 5.96
CA GLU A 16 0.14 1.77 5.45
C GLU A 16 -1.25 1.76 4.87
N ILE A 17 -1.89 2.93 4.88
CA ILE A 17 -3.15 3.14 4.19
C ILE A 17 -2.84 3.84 2.87
N VAL A 18 -3.25 3.21 1.78
CA VAL A 18 -3.03 3.73 0.44
C VAL A 18 -4.37 4.08 -0.18
N SER A 19 -4.50 5.31 -0.64
CA SER A 19 -5.75 5.82 -1.20
C SER A 19 -5.61 6.13 -2.68
N PHE A 20 -6.65 5.80 -3.44
CA PHE A 20 -6.74 6.12 -4.87
C PHE A 20 -8.05 6.84 -5.13
N GLU A 21 -8.03 7.80 -6.05
CA GLU A 21 -9.22 8.53 -6.43
C GLU A 21 -10.17 7.71 -7.28
N ASP A 22 -9.62 6.91 -8.17
CA ASP A 22 -10.39 6.12 -9.12
C ASP A 22 -10.43 4.66 -8.72
N PHE A 23 -11.43 3.96 -9.25
CA PHE A 23 -11.51 2.52 -9.10
C PHE A 23 -10.36 1.85 -9.84
N ILE A 24 -9.69 0.92 -9.17
CA ILE A 24 -8.61 0.14 -9.76
C ILE A 24 -9.01 -1.32 -9.76
N PRO A 25 -8.97 -2.00 -10.91
CA PRO A 25 -9.30 -3.42 -10.96
C PRO A 25 -8.38 -4.25 -10.07
N SER A 26 -8.94 -5.28 -9.47
CA SER A 26 -8.17 -6.14 -8.56
C SER A 26 -6.97 -6.81 -9.23
N GLU A 27 -7.02 -6.96 -10.54
CA GLU A 27 -5.94 -7.59 -11.29
C GLU A 27 -4.66 -6.77 -11.29
N VAL A 28 -4.78 -5.45 -11.18
CA VAL A 28 -3.63 -4.55 -11.26
C VAL A 28 -3.42 -3.75 -9.97
N ILE A 29 -4.28 -3.93 -8.97
CA ILE A 29 -4.21 -3.14 -7.75
C ILE A 29 -2.86 -3.33 -7.04
N GLU A 30 -2.33 -4.52 -7.05
CA GLU A 30 -1.05 -4.80 -6.41
C GLU A 30 0.07 -3.98 -7.01
N ASP A 31 0.08 -3.86 -8.35
CA ASP A 31 1.10 -3.07 -9.03
C ASP A 31 1.00 -1.59 -8.69
N PHE A 32 -0.22 -1.07 -8.66
CA PHE A 32 -0.43 0.34 -8.30
C PHE A 32 -0.04 0.63 -6.86
N ILE A 33 -0.37 -0.28 -5.95
CA ILE A 33 0.00 -0.13 -4.55
C ILE A 33 1.51 -0.19 -4.40
N LYS A 34 2.15 -1.10 -5.10
CA LYS A 34 3.60 -1.23 -5.04
C LYS A 34 4.30 0.04 -5.49
N ASP A 35 3.81 0.65 -6.58
CA ASP A 35 4.33 1.94 -7.03
C ASP A 35 4.21 3.02 -5.95
N LYS A 36 3.06 3.08 -5.31
CA LYS A 36 2.85 4.05 -4.24
C LYS A 36 3.79 3.82 -3.07
N LEU A 37 4.01 2.58 -2.71
CA LEU A 37 4.89 2.23 -1.61
C LEU A 37 6.34 2.59 -1.92
N TYR A 38 6.78 2.36 -3.16
CA TYR A 38 8.13 2.75 -3.55
C TYR A 38 8.32 4.26 -3.46
N ASP A 39 7.35 5.04 -3.93
CA ASP A 39 7.42 6.49 -3.82
C ASP A 39 7.52 6.95 -2.38
N LEU A 40 6.72 6.34 -1.52
CA LEU A 40 6.66 6.70 -0.12
C LEU A 40 7.96 6.38 0.60
N GLU A 41 8.50 5.19 0.37
CA GLU A 41 9.73 4.76 1.01
C GLU A 41 10.94 5.52 0.49
N GLU A 42 10.97 5.84 -0.80
CA GLU A 42 12.03 6.66 -1.36
C GLU A 42 12.05 8.05 -0.75
N PHE A 43 10.88 8.60 -0.47
CA PHE A 43 10.76 9.91 0.15
C PHE A 43 11.28 9.90 1.58
N GLU A 44 10.99 8.82 2.32
CA GLU A 44 11.42 8.71 3.72
C GLU A 44 12.89 8.38 3.87
N GLN A 45 13.44 7.62 2.93
CA GLN A 45 14.84 7.27 2.97
C GLN A 45 15.65 8.34 2.26
N ASP A 46 16.45 9.04 3.02
CA ASP A 46 17.41 9.95 2.43
C ASP A 46 18.32 9.19 1.49
N SER A 47 18.51 9.76 0.37
CA SER A 47 19.10 9.12 -0.79
C SER A 47 20.60 8.84 -0.74
N TYR A 48 21.21 8.85 0.40
CA TYR A 48 22.64 8.50 0.41
C TYR A 48 22.89 7.01 0.38
N GLU A 49 21.89 6.22 0.66
CA GLU A 49 22.13 4.79 0.66
C GLU A 49 21.77 4.24 -0.68
N ASN A 50 22.76 3.75 -1.36
CA ASN A 50 22.61 3.13 -2.67
C ASN A 50 22.07 1.71 -2.54
N LYS A 51 21.23 1.46 -1.55
CA LYS A 51 20.66 0.14 -1.39
C LYS A 51 19.36 0.05 -2.16
N PRO A 52 19.16 -0.97 -2.97
CA PRO A 52 17.90 -1.14 -3.64
C PRO A 52 16.79 -1.39 -2.63
N LEU A 53 15.64 -0.79 -2.87
CA LEU A 53 14.45 -1.04 -2.07
C LEU A 53 13.82 -2.34 -2.51
N GLU A 54 13.60 -3.23 -1.54
CA GLU A 54 12.87 -4.45 -1.79
C GLU A 54 11.58 -4.40 -1.01
N ILE A 55 10.48 -4.22 -1.71
CA ILE A 55 9.15 -4.16 -1.11
C ILE A 55 8.37 -5.39 -1.51
N ASP A 56 7.89 -6.13 -0.51
CA ASP A 56 7.01 -7.26 -0.72
C ASP A 56 5.67 -6.99 -0.07
N ILE A 57 4.60 -7.16 -0.82
CA ILE A 57 3.26 -6.98 -0.31
C ILE A 57 2.82 -8.28 0.33
N LEU A 58 2.45 -8.20 1.62
CA LEU A 58 2.03 -9.36 2.39
C LEU A 58 0.51 -9.51 2.40
N HIS A 59 -0.20 -8.40 2.47
CA HIS A 59 -1.65 -8.42 2.56
C HIS A 59 -2.23 -7.08 2.11
N ILE A 60 -3.35 -7.13 1.39
CA ILE A 60 -4.08 -5.94 0.97
C ILE A 60 -5.53 -6.14 1.37
N GLU A 61 -6.10 -5.15 2.05
CA GLU A 61 -7.49 -5.19 2.47
C GLU A 61 -8.18 -3.87 2.10
N SER A 62 -9.34 -3.98 1.47
CA SER A 62 -10.11 -2.80 1.11
C SER A 62 -10.90 -2.27 2.30
N LEU A 63 -10.78 -0.98 2.56
CA LEU A 63 -11.54 -0.33 3.63
C LEU A 63 -12.99 -0.09 3.27
N ARG A 64 -13.34 -0.29 2.02
CA ARG A 64 -14.71 -0.10 1.54
C ARG A 64 -15.72 -0.97 2.28
N ASP A 65 -15.30 -2.17 2.64
CA ASP A 65 -16.18 -3.11 3.33
C ASP A 65 -16.61 -2.60 4.69
N TYR A 66 -15.72 -1.90 5.38
CA TYR A 66 -16.04 -1.32 6.67
C TYR A 66 -17.08 -0.21 6.55
N SER A 67 -16.98 0.59 5.52
CA SER A 67 -17.93 1.67 5.28
C SER A 67 -19.33 1.13 5.00
N VAL A 68 -19.44 0.05 4.29
CA VAL A 68 -20.72 -0.58 3.98
C VAL A 68 -21.38 -1.08 5.26
N ASP A 69 -20.62 -1.70 6.13
CA ASP A 69 -21.15 -2.21 7.39
C ASP A 69 -21.71 -1.11 8.28
N VAL A 70 -21.03 0.04 8.31
CA VAL A 70 -21.51 1.18 9.09
C VAL A 70 -22.85 1.69 8.59
N TYR A 71 -23.05 1.70 7.29
CA TYR A 71 -24.30 2.18 6.71
C TYR A 71 -25.47 1.25 6.90
N LYS A 72 -25.22 0.00 7.16
CA LYS A 72 -26.30 -0.96 7.41
C LYS A 72 -26.91 -0.85 8.79
N LEU A 73 -26.26 -0.15 9.64
CA LEU A 73 -26.80 0.09 10.98
C LEU A 73 -27.84 1.20 10.95
#